data_fc2aa001684d5f3987537d090d6c52b7
#
_entry.id   fc2aa001684d5f3987537d090d6c52b7
#
_cell.length_a   1.000
_cell.length_b   1.000
_cell.length_c   1.000
_cell.angle_alpha   90.00
_cell.angle_beta   90.00
_cell.angle_gamma   90.00
#
_symmetry.space_group_name_H-M   'P 1'
#
loop_
_entity.id
_entity.type
_entity.pdbx_description
1 polymer ?
#
loop_
_entity_poly.entity_id
_entity_poly.type
_entity_poly.pdbx_seq_one_letter_code
_entity_poly.pdbx_strand_id
1 'polypeptide(L)'
;MVRLLILMKLKTILSISRPRFWVYEFGTFSFGALAAFTPFSELLAFPVLFFAFYFLIPANILIYGINDIFDYETDKLNPKKNEYEKLLEPKNQKKVWYWIIFTNLPFIIGAFWLPFPALISFFIFFASFYSAKPIRAKAIPFLDSLFSACHYIATGVFGYYLLGGVSFPTIGVTAGILWAIAMHAYSAVPDIKADEDAKLSTIATTLREHGTLWLCITFYGTSAYLGFTKLGLGILLYGLVYIGLMILSLKKVKHGGLNLFNLYKIFPYINILAGAVMTISILLKHPYLVL
;
A
#
# COMPACT_ATOMS: atom_id res chain seq x y z
N MET A 1 22.92 -21.61 -2.33
CA MET A 1 21.78 -20.66 -2.40
C MET A 1 20.55 -21.30 -3.03
N VAL A 2 20.58 -21.80 -4.26
CA VAL A 2 19.45 -22.42 -4.98
C VAL A 2 18.80 -23.58 -4.19
N ARG A 3 19.59 -24.48 -3.58
CA ARG A 3 19.08 -25.61 -2.79
C ARG A 3 18.27 -25.21 -1.53
N LEU A 4 18.53 -24.03 -0.96
CA LEU A 4 17.79 -23.48 0.19
C LEU A 4 16.44 -22.83 -0.23
N LEU A 5 16.38 -22.29 -1.44
CA LEU A 5 15.13 -21.73 -2.02
C LEU A 5 14.12 -22.86 -2.30
N ILE A 6 14.58 -24.00 -2.83
CA ILE A 6 13.73 -25.15 -3.19
C ILE A 6 13.03 -25.77 -1.95
N LEU A 7 13.56 -25.56 -0.74
CA LEU A 7 13.00 -26.13 0.50
C LEU A 7 11.79 -25.37 1.08
N MET A 8 11.40 -24.24 0.49
CA MET A 8 10.16 -23.55 0.87
C MET A 8 9.14 -23.67 -0.26
N LYS A 9 7.94 -24.19 0.06
CA LYS A 9 6.88 -24.37 -0.95
C LYS A 9 6.48 -23.03 -1.54
N LEU A 10 6.35 -22.93 -2.86
CA LEU A 10 5.89 -21.73 -3.58
C LEU A 10 4.60 -21.14 -2.95
N LYS A 11 3.66 -22.02 -2.57
CA LYS A 11 2.42 -21.63 -1.86
C LYS A 11 2.70 -20.81 -0.58
N THR A 12 3.79 -21.12 0.15
CA THR A 12 4.15 -20.38 1.37
C THR A 12 4.66 -18.98 1.03
N ILE A 13 5.48 -18.85 -0.02
CA ILE A 13 5.97 -17.52 -0.47
C ILE A 13 4.84 -16.66 -1.00
N LEU A 14 3.93 -17.23 -1.80
CA LEU A 14 2.74 -16.54 -2.24
C LEU A 14 1.83 -16.12 -1.06
N SER A 15 1.76 -16.94 -0.01
CA SER A 15 1.03 -16.56 1.21
C SER A 15 1.69 -15.37 1.93
N ILE A 16 3.04 -15.32 1.98
CA ILE A 16 3.79 -14.20 2.57
C ILE A 16 3.54 -12.92 1.78
N SER A 17 3.45 -12.97 0.44
CA SER A 17 3.16 -11.80 -0.38
C SER A 17 1.74 -11.23 -0.19
N ARG A 18 0.91 -11.88 0.61
CA ARG A 18 -0.46 -11.45 0.95
C ARG A 18 -1.30 -11.06 -0.27
N PRO A 19 -1.77 -12.01 -1.10
CA PRO A 19 -2.46 -11.75 -2.39
C PRO A 19 -3.61 -10.75 -2.30
N ARG A 20 -4.30 -10.67 -1.16
CA ARG A 20 -5.39 -9.70 -0.91
C ARG A 20 -4.94 -8.24 -0.99
N PHE A 21 -3.62 -7.98 -0.85
CA PHE A 21 -3.04 -6.64 -0.86
C PHE A 21 -2.26 -6.32 -2.14
N TRP A 22 -2.14 -7.26 -3.08
CA TRP A 22 -1.45 -7.03 -4.36
C TRP A 22 -2.00 -5.83 -5.12
N VAL A 23 -3.30 -5.56 -4.97
CA VAL A 23 -3.99 -4.43 -5.60
C VAL A 23 -3.42 -3.07 -5.18
N TYR A 24 -2.78 -2.96 -4.02
CA TYR A 24 -2.28 -1.66 -3.57
C TYR A 24 -1.04 -1.23 -4.35
N GLU A 25 -0.02 -2.07 -4.44
CA GLU A 25 1.21 -1.74 -5.20
C GLU A 25 0.96 -1.77 -6.71
N PHE A 26 0.37 -2.85 -7.20
CA PHE A 26 0.06 -3.01 -8.62
C PHE A 26 -0.98 -1.98 -9.10
N GLY A 27 -2.00 -1.71 -8.29
CA GLY A 27 -3.06 -0.76 -8.64
C GLY A 27 -2.55 0.67 -8.74
N THR A 28 -1.74 1.11 -7.77
CA THR A 28 -1.14 2.45 -7.81
C THR A 28 -0.15 2.59 -8.97
N PHE A 29 0.67 1.56 -9.26
CA PHE A 29 1.52 1.52 -10.45
C PHE A 29 0.70 1.65 -11.73
N SER A 30 -0.33 0.84 -11.89
CA SER A 30 -1.20 0.84 -13.09
C SER A 30 -1.92 2.18 -13.26
N PHE A 31 -2.37 2.77 -12.15
CA PHE A 31 -2.99 4.07 -12.14
C PHE A 31 -2.03 5.17 -12.63
N GLY A 32 -0.80 5.17 -12.13
CA GLY A 32 0.24 6.11 -12.58
C GLY A 32 0.58 5.93 -14.06
N ALA A 33 0.71 4.68 -14.51
CA ALA A 33 0.95 4.37 -15.93
C ALA A 33 -0.17 4.90 -16.84
N LEU A 34 -1.44 4.69 -16.45
CA LEU A 34 -2.59 5.23 -17.19
C LEU A 34 -2.64 6.76 -17.18
N ALA A 35 -2.22 7.39 -16.08
CA ALA A 35 -2.22 8.84 -15.92
C ALA A 35 -1.16 9.56 -16.76
N ALA A 36 -0.23 8.84 -17.39
CA ALA A 36 0.70 9.38 -18.38
C ALA A 36 0.01 9.71 -19.71
N PHE A 37 -1.20 9.20 -19.94
CA PHE A 37 -2.00 9.43 -21.15
C PHE A 37 -1.29 9.07 -22.47
N THR A 38 -0.48 8.02 -22.47
CA THR A 38 0.17 7.47 -23.66
C THR A 38 -0.75 6.49 -24.40
N PRO A 39 -0.48 6.16 -25.69
CA PRO A 39 -1.27 5.17 -26.42
C PRO A 39 -1.38 3.84 -25.66
N PHE A 40 -2.55 3.20 -25.73
CA PHE A 40 -2.79 1.93 -25.00
C PHE A 40 -1.82 0.80 -25.39
N SER A 41 -1.26 0.83 -26.60
CA SER A 41 -0.22 -0.11 -27.04
C SER A 41 1.03 -0.07 -26.17
N GLU A 42 1.37 1.11 -25.63
CA GLU A 42 2.52 1.28 -24.75
C GLU A 42 2.35 0.58 -23.39
N LEU A 43 1.10 0.39 -22.93
CA LEU A 43 0.81 -0.36 -21.71
C LEU A 43 1.20 -1.84 -21.82
N LEU A 44 1.30 -2.37 -23.04
CA LEU A 44 1.72 -3.75 -23.31
C LEU A 44 3.23 -3.87 -23.61
N ALA A 45 3.97 -2.76 -23.56
CA ALA A 45 5.41 -2.78 -23.75
C ALA A 45 6.11 -3.60 -22.65
N PHE A 46 7.17 -4.31 -23.03
CA PHE A 46 7.89 -5.19 -22.11
C PHE A 46 8.29 -4.52 -20.79
N PRO A 47 8.84 -3.28 -20.75
CA PRO A 47 9.18 -2.65 -19.46
C PRO A 47 7.97 -2.45 -18.55
N VAL A 48 6.80 -2.13 -19.11
CA VAL A 48 5.57 -1.93 -18.35
C VAL A 48 5.10 -3.25 -17.74
N LEU A 49 5.02 -4.32 -18.53
CA LEU A 49 4.62 -5.65 -18.07
C LEU A 49 5.64 -6.20 -17.05
N PHE A 50 6.93 -5.94 -17.24
CA PHE A 50 8.00 -6.35 -16.32
C PHE A 50 7.83 -5.71 -14.94
N PHE A 51 7.62 -4.38 -14.87
CA PHE A 51 7.41 -3.70 -13.59
C PHE A 51 5.99 -3.89 -13.04
N ALA A 52 4.98 -4.11 -13.87
CA ALA A 52 3.65 -4.53 -13.40
C ALA A 52 3.72 -5.85 -12.62
N PHE A 53 4.46 -6.84 -13.15
CA PHE A 53 4.70 -8.10 -12.44
C PHE A 53 5.51 -7.87 -11.15
N TYR A 54 6.50 -6.97 -11.17
CA TYR A 54 7.27 -6.61 -9.98
C TYR A 54 6.36 -6.11 -8.85
N PHE A 55 5.55 -5.10 -9.13
CA PHE A 55 4.67 -4.51 -8.12
C PHE A 55 3.50 -5.42 -7.73
N LEU A 56 3.16 -6.39 -8.58
CA LEU A 56 2.14 -7.40 -8.25
C LEU A 56 2.65 -8.41 -7.20
N ILE A 57 3.84 -8.99 -7.37
CA ILE A 57 4.30 -10.12 -6.56
C ILE A 57 5.63 -9.84 -5.84
N PRO A 58 6.78 -9.59 -6.49
CA PRO A 58 8.06 -9.43 -5.81
C PRO A 58 8.12 -8.30 -4.79
N ALA A 59 7.54 -7.14 -5.11
CA ALA A 59 7.44 -6.00 -4.20
C ALA A 59 6.65 -6.36 -2.93
N ASN A 60 5.57 -7.11 -3.06
CA ASN A 60 4.80 -7.58 -1.91
C ASN A 60 5.55 -8.64 -1.08
N ILE A 61 6.39 -9.47 -1.71
CA ILE A 61 7.30 -10.37 -0.97
C ILE A 61 8.31 -9.56 -0.17
N LEU A 62 8.83 -8.45 -0.71
CA LEU A 62 9.75 -7.56 0.01
C LEU A 62 9.05 -6.92 1.20
N ILE A 63 7.92 -6.23 0.99
CA ILE A 63 7.19 -5.50 2.04
C ILE A 63 6.82 -6.44 3.18
N TYR A 64 6.06 -7.50 2.87
CA TYR A 64 5.50 -8.39 3.89
C TYR A 64 6.52 -9.40 4.41
N GLY A 65 7.50 -9.79 3.60
CA GLY A 65 8.60 -10.64 4.06
C GLY A 65 9.47 -9.94 5.10
N ILE A 66 9.84 -8.66 4.87
CA ILE A 66 10.56 -7.84 5.87
C ILE A 66 9.70 -7.64 7.11
N ASN A 67 8.41 -7.31 6.93
CA ASN A 67 7.48 -7.17 8.04
C ASN A 67 7.46 -8.44 8.91
N ASP A 68 7.19 -9.61 8.32
CA ASP A 68 7.09 -10.88 9.07
C ASP A 68 8.41 -11.28 9.76
N ILE A 69 9.58 -10.86 9.23
CA ILE A 69 10.88 -11.12 9.85
C ILE A 69 11.09 -10.24 11.09
N PHE A 70 10.84 -8.93 10.98
CA PHE A 70 11.14 -7.97 12.05
C PHE A 70 10.07 -7.91 13.12
N ASP A 71 8.84 -8.35 12.82
CA ASP A 71 7.67 -8.23 13.69
C ASP A 71 7.29 -9.51 14.42
N TYR A 72 8.07 -10.58 14.28
CA TYR A 72 7.76 -11.88 14.87
C TYR A 72 7.35 -11.81 16.35
N GLU A 73 8.08 -11.03 17.18
CA GLU A 73 7.81 -10.93 18.62
C GLU A 73 6.49 -10.21 18.94
N THR A 74 6.10 -9.24 18.14
CA THR A 74 4.83 -8.52 18.27
C THR A 74 3.68 -9.31 17.64
N ASP A 75 3.94 -9.94 16.50
CA ASP A 75 2.95 -10.69 15.73
C ASP A 75 2.42 -11.92 16.45
N LYS A 76 3.26 -12.61 17.22
CA LYS A 76 2.80 -13.77 18.02
C LYS A 76 1.79 -13.40 19.13
N LEU A 77 1.71 -12.11 19.50
CA LEU A 77 0.73 -11.60 20.46
C LEU A 77 -0.56 -11.11 19.77
N ASN A 78 -0.56 -10.98 18.44
CA ASN A 78 -1.70 -10.46 17.70
C ASN A 78 -2.67 -11.59 17.30
N PRO A 79 -3.93 -11.60 17.76
CA PRO A 79 -4.93 -12.61 17.38
C PRO A 79 -5.15 -12.75 15.89
N LYS A 80 -5.02 -11.65 15.12
CA LYS A 80 -5.15 -11.66 13.63
C LYS A 80 -4.16 -12.61 12.95
N LYS A 81 -2.97 -12.79 13.52
CA LYS A 81 -1.93 -13.67 12.95
C LYS A 81 -2.28 -15.15 13.06
N ASN A 82 -3.16 -15.52 13.97
CA ASN A 82 -3.61 -16.91 14.13
C ASN A 82 -4.79 -17.25 13.19
N GLU A 83 -5.65 -16.27 12.91
CA GLU A 83 -6.87 -16.48 12.13
C GLU A 83 -6.74 -16.09 10.65
N TYR A 84 -5.97 -15.04 10.35
CA TYR A 84 -6.00 -14.37 9.06
C TYR A 84 -4.66 -14.41 8.31
N GLU A 85 -3.55 -14.52 9.03
CA GLU A 85 -2.20 -14.53 8.50
C GLU A 85 -1.39 -15.64 9.16
N LYS A 86 -0.40 -16.14 8.45
CA LYS A 86 0.46 -17.20 8.99
C LYS A 86 1.69 -16.60 9.64
N LEU A 87 1.88 -16.87 10.94
CA LEU A 87 3.08 -16.45 11.66
C LEU A 87 4.33 -17.10 11.03
N LEU A 88 5.35 -16.28 10.73
CA LEU A 88 6.61 -16.74 10.17
C LEU A 88 7.52 -17.26 11.30
N GLU A 89 7.70 -18.58 11.37
CA GLU A 89 8.61 -19.20 12.34
C GLU A 89 10.07 -18.75 12.13
N PRO A 90 10.85 -18.48 13.21
CA PRO A 90 12.24 -18.03 13.13
C PRO A 90 13.15 -18.90 12.26
N LYS A 91 12.96 -20.23 12.27
CA LYS A 91 13.71 -21.17 11.41
C LYS A 91 13.55 -20.93 9.91
N ASN A 92 12.49 -20.22 9.49
CA ASN A 92 12.18 -19.92 8.10
C ASN A 92 12.61 -18.50 7.67
N GLN A 93 12.94 -17.59 8.60
CA GLN A 93 13.28 -16.20 8.30
C GLN A 93 14.44 -16.08 7.29
N LYS A 94 15.51 -16.90 7.47
CA LYS A 94 16.64 -16.91 6.53
C LYS A 94 16.22 -17.30 5.11
N LYS A 95 15.26 -18.21 4.95
CA LYS A 95 14.73 -18.60 3.64
C LYS A 95 13.93 -17.46 3.01
N VAL A 96 13.15 -16.74 3.81
CA VAL A 96 12.39 -15.56 3.34
C VAL A 96 13.34 -14.46 2.86
N TRP A 97 14.47 -14.20 3.56
CA TRP A 97 15.50 -13.27 3.09
C TRP A 97 16.04 -13.66 1.70
N TYR A 98 16.34 -14.94 1.46
CA TYR A 98 16.77 -15.40 0.14
C TYR A 98 15.70 -15.18 -0.93
N TRP A 99 14.42 -15.39 -0.60
CA TRP A 99 13.34 -15.15 -1.53
C TRP A 99 13.18 -13.65 -1.83
N ILE A 100 13.26 -12.80 -0.82
CA ILE A 100 13.23 -11.33 -1.01
C ILE A 100 14.33 -10.91 -2.00
N ILE A 101 15.58 -11.32 -1.75
CA ILE A 101 16.70 -10.94 -2.62
C ILE A 101 16.51 -11.51 -4.03
N PHE A 102 16.21 -12.79 -4.16
CA PHE A 102 16.11 -13.46 -5.45
C PHE A 102 14.98 -12.90 -6.31
N THR A 103 13.82 -12.62 -5.72
CA THR A 103 12.64 -12.11 -6.47
C THR A 103 12.74 -10.65 -6.80
N ASN A 104 13.45 -9.83 -6.01
CA ASN A 104 13.52 -8.38 -6.21
C ASN A 104 14.75 -7.95 -7.04
N LEU A 105 15.87 -8.65 -6.92
CA LEU A 105 17.13 -8.24 -7.54
C LEU A 105 17.05 -7.99 -9.06
N PRO A 106 16.37 -8.82 -9.89
CA PRO A 106 16.29 -8.58 -11.34
C PRO A 106 15.59 -7.25 -11.68
N PHE A 107 14.56 -6.88 -10.90
CA PHE A 107 13.78 -5.66 -11.10
C PHE A 107 14.53 -4.42 -10.62
N ILE A 108 15.27 -4.55 -9.51
CA ILE A 108 16.13 -3.48 -9.01
C ILE A 108 17.21 -3.17 -10.05
N ILE A 109 17.90 -4.19 -10.57
CA ILE A 109 18.88 -4.02 -11.64
C ILE A 109 18.22 -3.38 -12.86
N GLY A 110 17.07 -3.89 -13.32
CA GLY A 110 16.32 -3.31 -14.44
C GLY A 110 15.95 -1.85 -14.24
N ALA A 111 15.57 -1.45 -13.03
CA ALA A 111 15.22 -0.06 -12.72
C ALA A 111 16.42 0.89 -12.77
N PHE A 112 17.63 0.42 -12.49
CA PHE A 112 18.85 1.25 -12.61
C PHE A 112 19.24 1.59 -14.05
N TRP A 113 18.65 0.91 -15.05
CA TRP A 113 18.80 1.26 -16.47
C TRP A 113 17.80 2.33 -16.93
N LEU A 114 16.83 2.70 -16.07
CA LEU A 114 15.86 3.75 -16.35
C LEU A 114 16.45 5.14 -15.99
N PRO A 115 15.95 6.23 -16.60
CA PRO A 115 16.42 7.58 -16.28
C PRO A 115 16.04 8.09 -14.88
N PHE A 116 15.31 7.29 -14.09
CA PHE A 116 14.80 7.65 -12.76
C PHE A 116 15.03 6.56 -11.69
N PRO A 117 16.25 6.03 -11.54
CA PRO A 117 16.53 4.93 -10.59
C PRO A 117 16.27 5.32 -9.13
N ALA A 118 16.23 6.61 -8.82
CA ALA A 118 15.91 7.10 -7.48
C ALA A 118 14.52 6.66 -7.00
N LEU A 119 13.54 6.48 -7.90
CA LEU A 119 12.19 6.07 -7.53
C LEU A 119 12.12 4.64 -6.97
N ILE A 120 12.87 3.69 -7.55
CA ILE A 120 12.90 2.33 -7.01
C ILE A 120 13.66 2.30 -5.68
N SER A 121 14.71 3.10 -5.54
CA SER A 121 15.45 3.24 -4.27
C SER A 121 14.56 3.86 -3.18
N PHE A 122 13.78 4.88 -3.52
CA PHE A 122 12.79 5.49 -2.65
C PHE A 122 11.73 4.47 -2.20
N PHE A 123 11.14 3.73 -3.14
CA PHE A 123 10.18 2.66 -2.82
C PHE A 123 10.78 1.64 -1.84
N ILE A 124 11.97 1.09 -2.15
CA ILE A 124 12.63 0.08 -1.32
C ILE A 124 12.95 0.64 0.07
N PHE A 125 13.40 1.89 0.17
CA PHE A 125 13.69 2.53 1.44
C PHE A 125 12.44 2.59 2.33
N PHE A 126 11.35 3.17 1.84
CA PHE A 126 10.13 3.31 2.64
C PHE A 126 9.47 1.96 2.95
N ALA A 127 9.44 1.04 1.98
CA ALA A 127 8.90 -0.31 2.17
C ALA A 127 9.70 -1.12 3.20
N SER A 128 11.03 -1.03 3.17
CA SER A 128 11.89 -1.80 4.07
C SER A 128 11.91 -1.22 5.47
N PHE A 129 12.14 0.08 5.61
CA PHE A 129 12.29 0.74 6.91
C PHE A 129 10.96 1.05 7.60
N TYR A 130 9.84 0.72 6.97
CA TYR A 130 8.57 0.63 7.67
C TYR A 130 8.66 -0.33 8.87
N SER A 131 9.22 -1.52 8.68
CA SER A 131 9.38 -2.53 9.75
C SER A 131 10.82 -2.74 10.20
N ALA A 132 11.82 -2.55 9.31
CA ALA A 132 13.22 -2.84 9.62
C ALA A 132 13.87 -1.77 10.51
N LYS A 133 14.79 -2.23 11.38
CA LYS A 133 15.72 -1.34 12.10
C LYS A 133 16.72 -0.72 11.11
N PRO A 134 17.29 0.49 11.38
CA PRO A 134 17.18 1.25 12.64
C PRO A 134 15.91 2.11 12.76
N ILE A 135 15.17 2.41 11.67
CA ILE A 135 14.06 3.36 11.70
C ILE A 135 12.81 2.72 12.33
N ARG A 136 12.35 1.58 11.80
CA ARG A 136 11.13 0.89 12.23
C ARG A 136 9.94 1.85 12.34
N ALA A 137 9.65 2.57 11.25
CA ALA A 137 8.69 3.68 11.21
C ALA A 137 7.29 3.29 11.74
N LYS A 138 6.88 2.04 11.61
CA LYS A 138 5.62 1.52 12.14
C LYS A 138 5.45 1.68 13.65
N ALA A 139 6.52 1.88 14.40
CA ALA A 139 6.51 2.09 15.85
C ALA A 139 6.67 3.57 16.24
N ILE A 140 6.56 4.50 15.27
CA ILE A 140 6.70 5.94 15.47
C ILE A 140 5.44 6.62 14.95
N PRO A 141 4.65 7.31 15.81
CA PRO A 141 3.41 7.96 15.43
C PRO A 141 3.59 8.88 14.22
N PHE A 142 2.65 8.89 13.31
CA PHE A 142 2.64 9.59 12.03
C PHE A 142 3.64 9.08 10.99
N LEU A 143 4.85 8.67 11.38
CA LEU A 143 5.80 8.01 10.47
C LEU A 143 5.30 6.65 9.99
N ASP A 144 4.56 5.93 10.82
CA ASP A 144 3.87 4.68 10.45
C ASP A 144 3.00 4.86 9.19
N SER A 145 2.13 5.85 9.20
CA SER A 145 1.24 6.15 8.07
C SER A 145 1.97 6.81 6.90
N LEU A 146 2.96 7.67 7.18
CA LEU A 146 3.74 8.34 6.14
C LEU A 146 4.59 7.34 5.34
N PHE A 147 5.30 6.43 6.00
CA PHE A 147 6.12 5.41 5.33
C PHE A 147 5.26 4.49 4.48
N SER A 148 4.09 4.09 5.00
CA SER A 148 3.11 3.33 4.24
C SER A 148 2.63 4.09 3.00
N ALA A 149 2.27 5.37 3.14
CA ALA A 149 1.84 6.21 2.02
C ALA A 149 2.96 6.39 0.98
N CYS A 150 4.20 6.63 1.42
CA CYS A 150 5.32 6.86 0.51
C CYS A 150 5.61 5.66 -0.39
N HIS A 151 5.62 4.44 0.13
CA HIS A 151 5.89 3.29 -0.74
C HIS A 151 4.73 3.02 -1.72
N TYR A 152 3.46 3.20 -1.32
CA TYR A 152 2.33 3.07 -2.27
C TYR A 152 2.38 4.11 -3.38
N ILE A 153 2.63 5.37 -3.06
CA ILE A 153 2.62 6.45 -4.04
C ILE A 153 3.86 6.43 -4.94
N ALA A 154 5.00 5.95 -4.44
CA ALA A 154 6.21 5.76 -5.24
C ALA A 154 5.96 4.87 -6.45
N THR A 155 5.15 3.81 -6.33
CA THR A 155 4.83 2.91 -7.43
C THR A 155 4.01 3.61 -8.52
N GLY A 156 3.07 4.48 -8.13
CA GLY A 156 2.29 5.29 -9.07
C GLY A 156 3.15 6.30 -9.82
N VAL A 157 4.04 7.00 -9.09
CA VAL A 157 4.99 7.93 -9.72
C VAL A 157 5.94 7.19 -10.66
N PHE A 158 6.38 5.98 -10.29
CA PHE A 158 7.20 5.12 -11.13
C PHE A 158 6.47 4.74 -12.44
N GLY A 159 5.22 4.28 -12.35
CA GLY A 159 4.40 3.96 -13.53
C GLY A 159 4.18 5.16 -14.44
N TYR A 160 3.92 6.34 -13.87
CA TYR A 160 3.76 7.59 -14.61
C TYR A 160 5.01 7.96 -15.42
N TYR A 161 6.20 7.92 -14.82
CA TYR A 161 7.45 8.22 -15.52
C TYR A 161 7.87 7.11 -16.49
N LEU A 162 7.55 5.86 -16.20
CA LEU A 162 7.85 4.74 -17.09
C LEU A 162 7.17 4.89 -18.45
N LEU A 163 6.00 5.52 -18.47
CA LEU A 163 5.24 5.83 -19.68
C LEU A 163 5.40 7.28 -20.15
N GLY A 164 6.53 7.92 -19.84
CA GLY A 164 6.91 9.20 -20.43
C GLY A 164 6.29 10.43 -19.78
N GLY A 165 5.79 10.33 -18.55
CA GLY A 165 5.35 11.50 -17.78
C GLY A 165 6.46 12.55 -17.71
N VAL A 166 6.16 13.80 -18.12
CA VAL A 166 7.18 14.86 -18.27
C VAL A 166 7.26 15.80 -17.06
N SER A 167 6.21 15.92 -16.25
CA SER A 167 6.16 16.80 -15.10
C SER A 167 5.77 16.02 -13.85
N PHE A 168 6.29 16.46 -12.68
CA PHE A 168 5.90 15.82 -11.43
C PHE A 168 4.40 16.04 -11.14
N PRO A 169 3.59 14.97 -10.98
CA PRO A 169 2.13 15.08 -10.85
C PRO A 169 1.71 15.48 -9.43
N THR A 170 2.11 16.69 -9.00
CA THR A 170 2.02 17.16 -7.60
C THR A 170 0.64 16.97 -7.00
N ILE A 171 -0.44 17.38 -7.71
CA ILE A 171 -1.81 17.28 -7.17
C ILE A 171 -2.21 15.80 -6.98
N GLY A 172 -1.89 14.95 -7.96
CA GLY A 172 -2.17 13.51 -7.86
C GLY A 172 -1.40 12.84 -6.74
N VAL A 173 -0.11 13.17 -6.60
CA VAL A 173 0.76 12.67 -5.52
C VAL A 173 0.25 13.13 -4.15
N THR A 174 -0.10 14.41 -4.00
CA THR A 174 -0.64 14.94 -2.73
C THR A 174 -1.97 14.26 -2.37
N ALA A 175 -2.89 14.14 -3.33
CA ALA A 175 -4.15 13.44 -3.12
C ALA A 175 -3.91 11.98 -2.72
N GLY A 176 -3.01 11.29 -3.42
CA GLY A 176 -2.66 9.91 -3.14
C GLY A 176 -2.02 9.73 -1.74
N ILE A 177 -1.10 10.59 -1.34
CA ILE A 177 -0.48 10.55 0.00
C ILE A 177 -1.54 10.72 1.08
N LEU A 178 -2.44 11.71 0.96
CA LEU A 178 -3.51 11.93 1.94
C LEU A 178 -4.44 10.72 2.04
N TRP A 179 -4.83 10.16 0.89
CA TRP A 179 -5.63 8.94 0.84
C TRP A 179 -4.92 7.76 1.51
N ALA A 180 -3.64 7.55 1.22
CA ALA A 180 -2.87 6.43 1.73
C ALA A 180 -2.60 6.55 3.25
N ILE A 181 -2.33 7.76 3.75
CA ILE A 181 -2.21 8.02 5.20
C ILE A 181 -3.54 7.69 5.89
N ALA A 182 -4.68 8.17 5.36
CA ALA A 182 -5.99 7.89 5.93
C ALA A 182 -6.31 6.38 5.90
N MET A 183 -5.97 5.70 4.80
CA MET A 183 -6.14 4.26 4.65
C MET A 183 -5.35 3.48 5.72
N HIS A 184 -4.09 3.83 5.91
CA HIS A 184 -3.24 3.20 6.91
C HIS A 184 -3.74 3.51 8.33
N ALA A 185 -4.01 4.77 8.65
CA ALA A 185 -4.50 5.18 9.96
C ALA A 185 -5.82 4.49 10.34
N TYR A 186 -6.77 4.37 9.39
CA TYR A 186 -8.02 3.64 9.62
C TYR A 186 -7.76 2.15 9.92
N SER A 187 -6.83 1.53 9.17
CA SER A 187 -6.48 0.12 9.38
C SER A 187 -5.85 -0.17 10.74
N ALA A 188 -5.24 0.83 11.37
CA ALA A 188 -4.63 0.73 12.69
C ALA A 188 -5.65 0.90 13.84
N VAL A 189 -6.86 1.45 13.60
CA VAL A 189 -7.86 1.65 14.67
C VAL A 189 -8.26 0.34 15.36
N PRO A 190 -8.56 -0.77 14.65
CA PRO A 190 -8.86 -2.04 15.31
C PRO A 190 -7.68 -2.67 16.06
N ASP A 191 -6.46 -2.19 15.83
CA ASP A 191 -5.24 -2.72 16.42
C ASP A 191 -4.78 -1.94 17.67
N ILE A 192 -5.43 -0.82 18.02
CA ILE A 192 -5.03 0.05 19.13
C ILE A 192 -4.71 -0.75 20.39
N LYS A 193 -5.60 -1.66 20.81
CA LYS A 193 -5.40 -2.46 22.02
C LYS A 193 -4.20 -3.40 21.90
N ALA A 194 -4.04 -4.07 20.76
CA ALA A 194 -2.92 -4.98 20.54
C ALA A 194 -1.58 -4.24 20.48
N ASP A 195 -1.57 -3.04 19.86
CA ASP A 195 -0.38 -2.18 19.79
C ASP A 195 0.02 -1.66 21.17
N GLU A 196 -0.95 -1.25 22.01
CA GLU A 196 -0.69 -0.84 23.38
C GLU A 196 -0.11 -1.99 24.23
N ASP A 197 -0.68 -3.19 24.12
CA ASP A 197 -0.19 -4.38 24.82
C ASP A 197 1.23 -4.76 24.36
N ALA A 198 1.56 -4.51 23.08
CA ALA A 198 2.90 -4.68 22.52
C ALA A 198 3.83 -3.47 22.76
N LYS A 199 3.38 -2.43 23.45
CA LYS A 199 4.10 -1.16 23.70
C LYS A 199 4.55 -0.46 22.39
N LEU A 200 3.73 -0.57 21.36
CA LEU A 200 3.94 0.14 20.10
C LEU A 200 3.18 1.48 20.14
N SER A 201 3.86 2.53 19.69
CA SER A 201 3.27 3.85 19.49
C SER A 201 3.00 4.06 18.00
N THR A 202 1.72 4.13 17.63
CA THR A 202 1.25 4.35 16.26
C THR A 202 0.41 5.63 16.19
N ILE A 203 0.06 6.09 14.98
CA ILE A 203 -0.86 7.21 14.83
C ILE A 203 -2.19 6.94 15.55
N ALA A 204 -2.69 5.70 15.49
CA ALA A 204 -3.95 5.33 16.10
C ALA A 204 -3.89 5.24 17.63
N THR A 205 -2.79 4.73 18.22
CA THR A 205 -2.62 4.74 19.69
C THR A 205 -2.46 6.16 20.22
N THR A 206 -1.86 7.07 19.44
CA THR A 206 -1.63 8.47 19.84
C THR A 206 -2.89 9.33 19.74
N LEU A 207 -3.61 9.25 18.62
CA LEU A 207 -4.82 10.06 18.40
C LEU A 207 -6.08 9.40 18.97
N ARG A 208 -5.99 8.18 19.41
CA ARG A 208 -7.11 7.34 19.83
C ARG A 208 -8.12 7.14 18.70
N GLU A 209 -9.16 6.41 18.96
CA GLU A 209 -10.17 6.01 17.99
C GLU A 209 -10.82 7.21 17.29
N HIS A 210 -11.35 8.15 18.09
CA HIS A 210 -12.07 9.30 17.57
C HIS A 210 -11.16 10.28 16.81
N GLY A 211 -9.99 10.60 17.37
CA GLY A 211 -9.03 11.50 16.71
C GLY A 211 -8.54 10.95 15.37
N THR A 212 -8.23 9.63 15.33
CA THR A 212 -7.83 8.95 14.10
C THR A 212 -8.93 8.98 13.04
N LEU A 213 -10.18 8.71 13.43
CA LEU A 213 -11.32 8.74 12.50
C LEU A 213 -11.60 10.15 11.95
N TRP A 214 -11.47 11.20 12.78
CA TRP A 214 -11.58 12.57 12.31
C TRP A 214 -10.45 12.97 11.34
N LEU A 215 -9.22 12.56 11.64
CA LEU A 215 -8.10 12.74 10.70
C LEU A 215 -8.40 12.05 9.36
N CYS A 216 -8.91 10.81 9.39
CA CYS A 216 -9.30 10.09 8.17
C CYS A 216 -10.39 10.85 7.37
N ILE A 217 -11.42 11.40 8.03
CA ILE A 217 -12.47 12.20 7.36
C ILE A 217 -11.83 13.38 6.64
N THR A 218 -10.96 14.13 7.33
CA THR A 218 -10.30 15.31 6.76
C THR A 218 -9.43 14.92 5.56
N PHE A 219 -8.64 13.86 5.68
CA PHE A 219 -7.71 13.47 4.62
C PHE A 219 -8.43 12.85 3.42
N TYR A 220 -9.45 12.02 3.62
CA TYR A 220 -10.27 11.51 2.52
C TYR A 220 -11.03 12.64 1.82
N GLY A 221 -11.59 13.61 2.57
CA GLY A 221 -12.28 14.77 2.00
C GLY A 221 -11.34 15.63 1.15
N THR A 222 -10.16 15.96 1.67
CA THR A 222 -9.15 16.75 0.95
C THR A 222 -8.63 15.98 -0.28
N SER A 223 -8.32 14.69 -0.13
CA SER A 223 -7.90 13.83 -1.23
C SER A 223 -8.95 13.77 -2.34
N ALA A 224 -10.22 13.57 -1.97
CA ALA A 224 -11.33 13.53 -2.93
C ALA A 224 -11.52 14.86 -3.66
N TYR A 225 -11.39 15.99 -2.96
CA TYR A 225 -11.45 17.31 -3.57
C TYR A 225 -10.30 17.53 -4.56
N LEU A 226 -9.06 17.23 -4.18
CA LEU A 226 -7.91 17.33 -5.07
C LEU A 226 -8.06 16.42 -6.29
N GLY A 227 -8.49 15.18 -6.07
CA GLY A 227 -8.77 14.22 -7.15
C GLY A 227 -9.88 14.69 -8.08
N PHE A 228 -10.95 15.28 -7.54
CA PHE A 228 -12.04 15.89 -8.31
C PHE A 228 -11.53 16.94 -9.29
N THR A 229 -10.62 17.83 -8.87
CA THR A 229 -10.07 18.88 -9.74
C THR A 229 -9.38 18.33 -10.99
N LYS A 230 -8.91 17.08 -10.95
CA LYS A 230 -8.21 16.40 -12.05
C LYS A 230 -9.06 15.37 -12.78
N LEU A 231 -9.83 14.58 -12.06
CA LEU A 231 -10.51 13.39 -12.59
C LEU A 231 -12.04 13.51 -12.64
N GLY A 232 -12.61 14.56 -12.01
CA GLY A 232 -14.03 14.88 -12.11
C GLY A 232 -14.89 14.26 -11.01
N LEU A 233 -16.20 14.38 -11.18
CA LEU A 233 -17.22 14.15 -10.16
C LEU A 233 -17.19 12.72 -9.57
N GLY A 234 -16.83 11.72 -10.35
CA GLY A 234 -16.77 10.33 -9.86
C GLY A 234 -15.86 10.16 -8.66
N ILE A 235 -14.70 10.85 -8.64
CA ILE A 235 -13.77 10.81 -7.51
C ILE A 235 -14.36 11.49 -6.27
N LEU A 236 -15.04 12.61 -6.44
CA LEU A 236 -15.68 13.30 -5.32
C LEU A 236 -16.79 12.45 -4.70
N LEU A 237 -17.66 11.85 -5.53
CA LEU A 237 -18.75 11.00 -5.07
C LEU A 237 -18.21 9.77 -4.34
N TYR A 238 -17.12 9.16 -4.86
CA TYR A 238 -16.51 8.03 -4.19
C TYR A 238 -15.83 8.44 -2.88
N GLY A 239 -15.29 9.64 -2.79
CA GLY A 239 -14.79 10.21 -1.53
C GLY A 239 -15.83 10.24 -0.42
N LEU A 240 -17.10 10.49 -0.78
CA LEU A 240 -18.22 10.45 0.17
C LEU A 240 -18.46 9.03 0.73
N VAL A 241 -18.10 7.97 0.00
CA VAL A 241 -18.18 6.60 0.51
C VAL A 241 -17.20 6.40 1.66
N TYR A 242 -15.96 6.89 1.52
CA TYR A 242 -14.98 6.85 2.61
C TYR A 242 -15.43 7.67 3.82
N ILE A 243 -15.91 8.89 3.59
CA ILE A 243 -16.42 9.75 4.66
C ILE A 243 -17.60 9.09 5.37
N GLY A 244 -18.54 8.50 4.62
CA GLY A 244 -19.67 7.75 5.18
C GLY A 244 -19.22 6.57 6.04
N LEU A 245 -18.21 5.81 5.58
CA LEU A 245 -17.62 4.73 6.35
C LEU A 245 -16.98 5.24 7.66
N MET A 246 -16.27 6.37 7.62
CA MET A 246 -15.66 6.97 8.82
C MET A 246 -16.73 7.48 9.80
N ILE A 247 -17.78 8.11 9.32
CA ILE A 247 -18.92 8.54 10.16
C ILE A 247 -19.62 7.33 10.79
N LEU A 248 -19.83 6.26 10.03
CA LEU A 248 -20.38 5.01 10.56
C LEU A 248 -19.47 4.40 11.62
N SER A 249 -18.15 4.46 11.40
CA SER A 249 -17.14 3.99 12.35
C SER A 249 -17.16 4.82 13.63
N LEU A 250 -17.26 6.15 13.54
CA LEU A 250 -17.39 7.06 14.69
C LEU A 250 -18.60 6.73 15.57
N LYS A 251 -19.75 6.37 14.95
CA LYS A 251 -20.96 5.98 15.68
C LYS A 251 -20.85 4.63 16.38
N LYS A 252 -20.00 3.74 15.88
CA LYS A 252 -19.88 2.36 16.35
C LYS A 252 -18.67 2.11 17.24
N VAL A 253 -17.63 2.92 17.14
CA VAL A 253 -16.36 2.66 17.80
C VAL A 253 -16.50 2.64 19.32
N LYS A 254 -15.84 1.68 19.94
CA LYS A 254 -15.68 1.54 21.40
C LYS A 254 -14.19 1.64 21.74
N HIS A 255 -13.91 1.88 23.01
CA HIS A 255 -12.54 1.95 23.50
C HIS A 255 -11.70 0.74 23.07
N GLY A 256 -10.49 0.99 22.56
CA GLY A 256 -9.60 -0.02 21.99
C GLY A 256 -9.86 -0.39 20.53
N GLY A 257 -10.95 0.10 19.91
CA GLY A 257 -11.23 0.01 18.47
C GLY A 257 -11.55 -1.39 17.93
N LEU A 258 -11.37 -2.46 18.67
CA LEU A 258 -11.49 -3.85 18.21
C LEU A 258 -12.86 -4.18 17.57
N ASN A 259 -13.92 -3.54 18.05
CA ASN A 259 -15.26 -3.73 17.51
C ASN A 259 -15.45 -3.21 16.06
N LEU A 260 -14.51 -2.41 15.56
CA LEU A 260 -14.49 -1.99 14.15
C LEU A 260 -13.92 -3.06 13.20
N PHE A 261 -13.35 -4.15 13.70
CA PHE A 261 -12.73 -5.18 12.85
C PHE A 261 -13.67 -5.72 11.78
N ASN A 262 -14.96 -5.87 12.06
CA ASN A 262 -15.94 -6.31 11.07
C ASN A 262 -16.18 -5.28 9.95
N LEU A 263 -16.14 -3.98 10.26
CA LEU A 263 -16.17 -2.91 9.24
C LEU A 263 -14.86 -2.88 8.44
N TYR A 264 -13.73 -3.08 9.13
CA TYR A 264 -12.42 -3.16 8.47
C TYR A 264 -12.34 -4.31 7.45
N LYS A 265 -13.01 -5.44 7.67
CA LYS A 265 -13.03 -6.57 6.70
C LYS A 265 -13.59 -6.21 5.33
N ILE A 266 -14.51 -5.24 5.25
CA ILE A 266 -15.05 -4.75 3.96
C ILE A 266 -14.19 -3.65 3.34
N PHE A 267 -13.30 -3.05 4.08
CA PHE A 267 -12.50 -1.92 3.63
C PHE A 267 -11.62 -2.22 2.40
N PRO A 268 -10.94 -3.38 2.25
CA PRO A 268 -10.23 -3.73 1.03
C PRO A 268 -11.11 -3.74 -0.22
N TYR A 269 -12.37 -4.17 -0.12
CA TYR A 269 -13.32 -4.16 -1.25
C TYR A 269 -13.71 -2.73 -1.64
N ILE A 270 -13.87 -1.83 -0.65
CA ILE A 270 -14.07 -0.40 -0.89
C ILE A 270 -12.87 0.16 -1.64
N ASN A 271 -11.64 -0.19 -1.26
CA ASN A 271 -10.43 0.26 -1.94
C ASN A 271 -10.33 -0.28 -3.38
N ILE A 272 -10.74 -1.52 -3.64
CA ILE A 272 -10.81 -2.07 -5.01
C ILE A 272 -11.80 -1.28 -5.86
N LEU A 273 -12.99 -0.98 -5.33
CA LEU A 273 -13.98 -0.16 -6.04
C LEU A 273 -13.49 1.27 -6.27
N ALA A 274 -12.77 1.86 -5.30
CA ALA A 274 -12.10 3.15 -5.49
C ALA A 274 -11.14 3.11 -6.67
N GLY A 275 -10.28 2.10 -6.73
CA GLY A 275 -9.36 1.89 -7.84
C GLY A 275 -10.10 1.77 -9.19
N ALA A 276 -11.23 1.06 -9.24
CA ALA A 276 -12.05 0.96 -10.43
C ALA A 276 -12.63 2.32 -10.86
N VAL A 277 -13.21 3.10 -9.93
CA VAL A 277 -13.73 4.44 -10.20
C VAL A 277 -12.62 5.37 -10.70
N MET A 278 -11.45 5.32 -10.08
CA MET A 278 -10.28 6.10 -10.50
C MET A 278 -9.84 5.72 -11.91
N THR A 279 -9.72 4.42 -12.19
CA THR A 279 -9.35 3.91 -13.51
C THR A 279 -10.34 4.36 -14.58
N ILE A 280 -11.64 4.20 -14.35
CA ILE A 280 -12.69 4.66 -15.25
C ILE A 280 -12.60 6.19 -15.46
N SER A 281 -12.39 6.95 -14.39
CA SER A 281 -12.26 8.42 -14.47
C SER A 281 -11.07 8.88 -15.31
N ILE A 282 -9.93 8.15 -15.27
CA ILE A 282 -8.80 8.40 -16.17
C ILE A 282 -9.14 8.01 -17.59
N LEU A 283 -9.72 6.81 -17.79
CA LEU A 283 -10.06 6.32 -19.14
C LEU A 283 -11.01 7.28 -19.86
N LEU A 284 -12.03 7.81 -19.18
CA LEU A 284 -12.96 8.81 -19.75
C LEU A 284 -12.28 10.12 -20.16
N LYS A 285 -11.09 10.40 -19.65
CA LYS A 285 -10.27 11.57 -20.03
C LYS A 285 -9.12 11.22 -20.95
N HIS A 286 -8.95 9.94 -21.28
CA HIS A 286 -7.82 9.46 -22.03
C HIS A 286 -7.96 9.85 -23.52
N PRO A 287 -6.98 10.60 -24.10
CA PRO A 287 -7.10 11.15 -25.46
C PRO A 287 -7.18 10.08 -26.55
N TYR A 288 -6.72 8.86 -26.26
CA TYR A 288 -6.75 7.73 -27.18
C TYR A 288 -7.97 6.80 -26.98
N LEU A 289 -8.90 7.13 -26.06
CA LEU A 289 -10.17 6.44 -25.95
C LEU A 289 -11.16 7.10 -26.93
N VAL A 290 -11.32 6.50 -28.10
CA VAL A 290 -12.37 6.87 -29.04
C VAL A 290 -13.62 6.09 -28.66
N LEU A 291 -14.61 6.75 -28.04
CA LEU A 291 -15.93 6.21 -27.77
C LEU A 291 -16.84 6.41 -28.96
#